data_a667c4f815219e7d59c4fa8b2589302f
#
_entry.id   a667c4f815219e7d59c4fa8b2589302f
#
_cell.length_a   1.000
_cell.length_b   1.000
_cell.length_c   1.000
_cell.angle_alpha   90.00
_cell.angle_beta   90.00
_cell.angle_gamma   90.00
#
_symmetry.space_group_name_H-M   'P 1'
#
loop_
_entity.id
_entity.type
_entity.pdbx_description
1 polymer ?
#
loop_
_entity_poly.entity_id
_entity_poly.type
_entity_poly.pdbx_seq_one_letter_code
_entity_poly.pdbx_strand_id
1 'polypeptide(L)'
;RRYRMSSDSILIVEGIHGLNDALTPAIPESHKYRIYASALNPLNLDNHTSIYVSDVRTLRRMARDNRTRGADAEKTLTSWPSVRAGEERNIFPFQERADVMFNSSLLYELHALKRHVQPLLEQVDRDSAVYGEALRMLDFLSFFTPLADTYIPQNSIVREFIGGSCFD
;
A
#
# COMPACT_ATOMS: atom_id res chain seq x y z
N ARG A 1 -17.60 15.85 -18.39
CA ARG A 1 -16.64 16.38 -19.36
C ARG A 1 -16.36 15.29 -20.40
N ARG A 2 -16.30 15.66 -21.69
CA ARG A 2 -15.84 14.76 -22.76
C ARG A 2 -14.39 15.12 -23.08
N TYR A 3 -13.52 14.15 -23.12
CA TYR A 3 -12.13 14.27 -23.57
C TYR A 3 -12.03 13.71 -24.99
N ARG A 4 -11.39 14.43 -25.89
CA ARG A 4 -11.02 13.93 -27.21
C ARG A 4 -9.51 13.71 -27.21
N MET A 5 -9.12 12.47 -27.37
CA MET A 5 -7.70 12.09 -27.45
C MET A 5 -7.21 12.26 -28.89
N SER A 6 -5.94 12.66 -29.06
CA SER A 6 -5.26 12.58 -30.36
C SER A 6 -4.83 11.14 -30.65
N SER A 7 -4.48 10.84 -31.89
CA SER A 7 -4.01 9.51 -32.32
C SER A 7 -2.77 9.02 -31.54
N ASP A 8 -1.98 9.95 -31.02
CA ASP A 8 -0.68 9.67 -30.37
C ASP A 8 -0.76 9.76 -28.83
N SER A 9 -1.98 9.86 -28.29
CA SER A 9 -2.20 9.99 -26.85
C SER A 9 -2.36 8.63 -26.20
N ILE A 10 -1.75 8.47 -25.02
CA ILE A 10 -1.99 7.36 -24.12
C ILE A 10 -2.75 7.90 -22.90
N LEU A 11 -3.85 7.25 -22.54
CA LEU A 11 -4.60 7.54 -21.33
C LEU A 11 -4.16 6.59 -20.22
N ILE A 12 -3.59 7.14 -19.16
CA ILE A 12 -3.29 6.39 -17.96
C ILE A 12 -4.47 6.55 -17.00
N VAL A 13 -5.09 5.43 -16.63
CA VAL A 13 -6.16 5.36 -15.62
C VAL A 13 -5.61 4.62 -14.42
N GLU A 14 -5.59 5.31 -13.27
CA GLU A 14 -5.09 4.71 -12.03
C GLU A 14 -6.18 4.70 -10.96
N GLY A 15 -6.14 3.71 -10.09
CA GLY A 15 -7.04 3.58 -8.95
C GLY A 15 -7.34 2.12 -8.60
N ILE A 16 -7.94 1.90 -7.43
CA ILE A 16 -8.29 0.57 -6.92
C ILE A 16 -9.24 -0.21 -7.82
N HIS A 17 -9.99 0.47 -8.68
CA HIS A 17 -10.89 -0.13 -9.64
C HIS A 17 -10.33 -0.16 -11.07
N GLY A 18 -9.08 0.25 -11.27
CA GLY A 18 -8.48 0.42 -12.61
C GLY A 18 -8.48 -0.85 -13.48
N LEU A 19 -8.43 -2.03 -12.86
CA LEU A 19 -8.47 -3.32 -13.56
C LEU A 19 -9.90 -3.83 -13.82
N ASN A 20 -10.94 -3.15 -13.32
CA ASN A 20 -12.32 -3.59 -13.50
C ASN A 20 -12.81 -3.18 -14.92
N ASP A 21 -13.05 -4.16 -15.78
CA ASP A 21 -13.52 -3.95 -17.15
C ASP A 21 -14.85 -3.21 -17.24
N ALA A 22 -15.68 -3.25 -16.20
CA ALA A 22 -16.93 -2.51 -16.15
C ALA A 22 -16.74 -0.99 -16.20
N LEU A 23 -15.53 -0.47 -15.91
CA LEU A 23 -15.21 0.94 -16.04
C LEU A 23 -14.95 1.37 -17.50
N THR A 24 -14.51 0.43 -18.33
CA THR A 24 -14.09 0.73 -19.71
C THR A 24 -14.73 -0.21 -20.75
N PRO A 25 -16.06 -0.46 -20.69
CA PRO A 25 -16.71 -1.44 -21.57
C PRO A 25 -16.70 -1.03 -23.04
N ALA A 26 -16.59 0.29 -23.33
CA ALA A 26 -16.56 0.81 -24.69
C ALA A 26 -15.17 0.80 -25.34
N ILE A 27 -14.11 0.44 -24.58
CA ILE A 27 -12.74 0.39 -25.10
C ILE A 27 -12.42 -1.05 -25.46
N PRO A 28 -12.03 -1.34 -26.73
CA PRO A 28 -11.61 -2.68 -27.13
C PRO A 28 -10.42 -3.20 -26.30
N GLU A 29 -10.40 -4.50 -26.04
CA GLU A 29 -9.32 -5.14 -25.28
C GLU A 29 -7.94 -4.92 -25.90
N SER A 30 -7.85 -4.93 -27.23
CA SER A 30 -6.60 -4.68 -27.97
C SER A 30 -6.00 -3.28 -27.74
N HIS A 31 -6.76 -2.35 -27.16
CA HIS A 31 -6.32 -1.00 -26.84
C HIS A 31 -6.06 -0.79 -25.35
N LYS A 32 -6.08 -1.85 -24.56
CA LYS A 32 -5.82 -1.81 -23.12
C LYS A 32 -4.51 -2.50 -22.80
N TYR A 33 -3.77 -1.92 -21.88
CA TYR A 33 -2.63 -2.56 -21.24
C TYR A 33 -2.79 -2.40 -19.72
N ARG A 34 -2.89 -3.51 -19.02
CA ARG A 34 -3.23 -3.55 -17.59
C ARG A 34 -2.02 -3.85 -16.74
N ILE A 35 -1.77 -3.02 -15.77
CA ILE A 35 -0.69 -3.17 -14.81
C ILE A 35 -1.29 -3.38 -13.43
N TYR A 36 -1.04 -4.51 -12.80
CA TYR A 36 -1.33 -4.74 -11.39
C TYR A 36 -0.11 -4.34 -10.56
N ALA A 37 -0.21 -3.23 -9.83
CA ALA A 37 0.84 -2.78 -8.93
C ALA A 37 0.49 -3.11 -7.48
N SER A 38 1.32 -3.89 -6.81
CA SER A 38 1.13 -4.26 -5.41
C SER A 38 2.46 -4.52 -4.71
N ALA A 39 2.44 -4.41 -3.37
CA ALA A 39 3.56 -4.87 -2.55
C ALA A 39 3.53 -6.40 -2.44
N LEU A 40 4.01 -7.08 -3.44
CA LEU A 40 4.14 -8.54 -3.44
C LEU A 40 5.43 -8.91 -2.69
N ASN A 41 5.35 -8.93 -1.36
CA ASN A 41 6.54 -9.15 -0.54
C ASN A 41 6.99 -10.63 -0.61
N PRO A 42 8.16 -10.92 -1.19
CA PRO A 42 8.69 -12.28 -1.27
C PRO A 42 9.51 -12.67 -0.03
N LEU A 43 9.61 -11.80 0.98
CA LEU A 43 10.49 -12.01 2.11
C LEU A 43 9.80 -12.81 3.22
N ASN A 44 10.60 -13.60 3.91
CA ASN A 44 10.25 -14.27 5.15
C ASN A 44 11.07 -13.66 6.30
N LEU A 45 10.51 -13.69 7.50
CA LEU A 45 11.25 -13.36 8.74
C LEU A 45 12.24 -14.46 9.09
N ASP A 46 11.80 -15.71 8.89
CA ASP A 46 12.58 -16.93 9.10
C ASP A 46 12.10 -18.05 8.14
N ASN A 47 12.58 -19.28 8.34
CA ASN A 47 12.23 -20.42 7.48
C ASN A 47 10.74 -20.82 7.53
N HIS A 48 9.96 -20.30 8.48
CA HIS A 48 8.58 -20.71 8.75
C HIS A 48 7.59 -19.52 8.72
N THR A 49 8.09 -18.28 8.84
CA THR A 49 7.27 -17.08 9.04
C THR A 49 7.38 -16.16 7.84
N SER A 50 6.33 -16.12 7.03
CA SER A 50 6.24 -15.19 5.89
C SER A 50 5.75 -13.82 6.34
N ILE A 51 6.26 -12.78 5.69
CA ILE A 51 5.75 -11.42 5.85
C ILE A 51 4.45 -11.28 5.05
N TYR A 52 3.35 -11.06 5.75
CA TYR A 52 2.05 -10.90 5.11
C TYR A 52 1.96 -9.57 4.34
N VAL A 53 1.53 -9.66 3.09
CA VAL A 53 1.28 -8.49 2.23
C VAL A 53 0.30 -7.52 2.88
N SER A 54 -0.72 -8.04 3.58
CA SER A 54 -1.69 -7.22 4.31
C SER A 54 -1.04 -6.33 5.37
N ASP A 55 -0.04 -6.84 6.10
CA ASP A 55 0.64 -6.08 7.15
C ASP A 55 1.46 -4.94 6.56
N VAL A 56 2.22 -5.22 5.50
CA VAL A 56 2.96 -4.19 4.77
C VAL A 56 2.02 -3.08 4.27
N ARG A 57 0.88 -3.46 3.69
CA ARG A 57 -0.12 -2.51 3.19
C ARG A 57 -0.76 -1.67 4.31
N THR A 58 -1.03 -2.30 5.47
CA THR A 58 -1.53 -1.60 6.66
C THR A 58 -0.54 -0.55 7.14
N LEU A 59 0.75 -0.92 7.25
CA LEU A 59 1.80 -0.01 7.67
C LEU A 59 2.03 1.14 6.67
N ARG A 60 2.04 0.86 5.36
CA ARG A 60 2.08 1.88 4.30
C ARG A 60 0.92 2.88 4.46
N ARG A 61 -0.29 2.35 4.61
CA ARG A 61 -1.48 3.19 4.78
C ARG A 61 -1.40 4.02 6.05
N MET A 62 -1.00 3.42 7.17
CA MET A 62 -0.85 4.12 8.46
C MET A 62 0.11 5.29 8.34
N ALA A 63 1.30 5.09 7.79
CA ALA A 63 2.28 6.15 7.58
C ALA A 63 1.72 7.27 6.69
N ARG A 64 1.15 6.93 5.53
CA ARG A 64 0.59 7.90 4.60
C ARG A 64 -0.60 8.66 5.18
N ASP A 65 -1.59 7.96 5.74
CA ASP A 65 -2.82 8.59 6.24
C ASP A 65 -2.54 9.45 7.48
N ASN A 66 -1.55 9.10 8.30
CA ASN A 66 -1.07 9.99 9.36
C ASN A 66 -0.47 11.27 8.79
N ARG A 67 0.46 11.16 7.84
CA ARG A 67 1.13 12.30 7.22
C ARG A 67 0.16 13.23 6.47
N THR A 68 -0.76 12.67 5.70
CA THR A 68 -1.59 13.46 4.76
C THR A 68 -2.95 13.85 5.31
N ARG A 69 -3.45 13.16 6.34
CA ARG A 69 -4.81 13.31 6.87
C ARG A 69 -4.86 13.43 8.39
N GLY A 70 -3.71 13.33 9.07
CA GLY A 70 -3.64 13.33 10.53
C GLY A 70 -4.37 12.14 11.18
N ALA A 71 -4.53 11.03 10.46
CA ALA A 71 -5.16 9.85 11.00
C ALA A 71 -4.19 9.13 11.96
N ASP A 72 -4.68 8.72 13.13
CA ASP A 72 -3.94 7.89 14.07
C ASP A 72 -3.93 6.40 13.67
N ALA A 73 -3.17 5.60 14.42
CA ALA A 73 -3.11 4.17 14.20
C ALA A 73 -4.44 3.47 14.48
N GLU A 74 -5.16 3.90 15.52
CA GLU A 74 -6.44 3.32 15.91
C GLU A 74 -7.47 3.43 14.79
N LYS A 75 -7.59 4.61 14.17
CA LYS A 75 -8.48 4.83 13.03
C LYS A 75 -8.12 3.96 11.84
N THR A 76 -6.82 3.81 11.55
CA THR A 76 -6.35 2.97 10.45
C THR A 76 -6.68 1.51 10.72
N LEU A 77 -6.38 0.99 11.90
CA LEU A 77 -6.65 -0.40 12.28
C LEU A 77 -8.15 -0.72 12.32
N THR A 78 -8.96 0.18 12.89
CA THR A 78 -10.42 0.01 12.94
C THR A 78 -11.05 -0.05 11.54
N SER A 79 -10.54 0.75 10.59
CA SER A 79 -11.05 0.76 9.21
C SER A 79 -10.53 -0.40 8.35
N TRP A 80 -9.48 -1.09 8.77
CA TRP A 80 -8.78 -2.08 7.96
C TRP A 80 -9.64 -3.26 7.49
N PRO A 81 -10.53 -3.86 8.30
CA PRO A 81 -11.42 -4.91 7.83
C PRO A 81 -12.30 -4.49 6.66
N SER A 82 -12.81 -3.25 6.67
CA SER A 82 -13.60 -2.70 5.57
C SER A 82 -12.77 -2.52 4.29
N VAL A 83 -11.50 -2.10 4.44
CA VAL A 83 -10.55 -1.98 3.32
C VAL A 83 -10.30 -3.35 2.69
N ARG A 84 -10.03 -4.37 3.52
CA ARG A 84 -9.83 -5.75 3.07
C ARG A 84 -11.04 -6.29 2.31
N ALA A 85 -12.24 -6.11 2.84
CA ALA A 85 -13.47 -6.50 2.15
C ALA A 85 -13.64 -5.78 0.80
N GLY A 86 -13.19 -4.52 0.70
CA GLY A 86 -13.14 -3.77 -0.54
C GLY A 86 -12.14 -4.35 -1.55
N GLU A 87 -10.96 -4.75 -1.11
CA GLU A 87 -9.94 -5.40 -1.93
C GLU A 87 -10.40 -6.74 -2.48
N GLU A 88 -10.98 -7.58 -1.64
CA GLU A 88 -11.53 -8.89 -2.00
C GLU A 88 -12.64 -8.79 -3.05
N ARG A 89 -13.43 -7.73 -2.99
CA ARG A 89 -14.53 -7.51 -3.94
C ARG A 89 -14.08 -6.85 -5.24
N ASN A 90 -13.15 -5.91 -5.18
CA ASN A 90 -12.92 -4.96 -6.27
C ASN A 90 -11.51 -5.05 -6.89
N ILE A 91 -10.58 -5.77 -6.27
CA ILE A 91 -9.19 -5.85 -6.75
C ILE A 91 -8.82 -7.30 -7.09
N PHE A 92 -8.88 -8.20 -6.12
CA PHE A 92 -8.39 -9.56 -6.30
C PHE A 92 -9.04 -10.35 -7.43
N PRO A 93 -10.36 -10.23 -7.70
CA PRO A 93 -10.98 -10.93 -8.82
C PRO A 93 -10.46 -10.50 -10.19
N PHE A 94 -9.83 -9.32 -10.28
CA PHE A 94 -9.35 -8.76 -11.54
C PHE A 94 -7.83 -8.83 -11.70
N GLN A 95 -7.08 -9.22 -10.67
CA GLN A 95 -5.60 -9.21 -10.71
C GLN A 95 -5.03 -10.13 -11.78
N GLU A 96 -5.68 -11.28 -12.04
CA GLU A 96 -5.23 -12.24 -13.04
C GLU A 96 -5.46 -11.75 -14.49
N ARG A 97 -6.20 -10.67 -14.67
CA ARG A 97 -6.42 -10.03 -15.97
C ARG A 97 -5.35 -9.00 -16.31
N ALA A 98 -4.39 -8.78 -15.43
CA ALA A 98 -3.29 -7.88 -15.69
C ALA A 98 -2.33 -8.48 -16.73
N ASP A 99 -1.89 -7.66 -17.69
CA ASP A 99 -0.88 -8.04 -18.65
C ASP A 99 0.50 -8.15 -18.00
N VAL A 100 0.72 -7.37 -16.92
CA VAL A 100 1.95 -7.42 -16.13
C VAL A 100 1.66 -7.13 -14.65
N MET A 101 2.42 -7.78 -13.78
CA MET A 101 2.45 -7.51 -12.34
C MET A 101 3.69 -6.70 -11.98
N PHE A 102 3.49 -5.55 -11.37
CA PHE A 102 4.56 -4.72 -10.84
C PHE A 102 4.66 -4.88 -9.32
N ASN A 103 5.77 -5.47 -8.87
CA ASN A 103 6.05 -5.58 -7.44
C ASN A 103 6.63 -4.27 -6.92
N SER A 104 5.86 -3.56 -6.10
CA SER A 104 6.27 -2.30 -5.47
C SER A 104 6.97 -2.47 -4.12
N SER A 105 7.22 -3.71 -3.69
CA SER A 105 7.90 -4.01 -2.43
C SER A 105 9.39 -3.71 -2.52
N LEU A 106 9.95 -3.13 -1.45
CA LEU A 106 11.38 -2.86 -1.34
C LEU A 106 11.95 -3.55 -0.10
N LEU A 107 13.17 -4.09 -0.22
CA LEU A 107 13.84 -4.84 0.85
C LEU A 107 13.98 -4.05 2.16
N TYR A 108 14.18 -2.75 2.07
CA TYR A 108 14.37 -1.86 3.22
C TYR A 108 13.09 -1.17 3.71
N GLU A 109 11.97 -1.48 3.09
CA GLU A 109 10.71 -0.76 3.30
C GLU A 109 10.23 -0.81 4.75
N LEU A 110 10.24 -1.98 5.37
CA LEU A 110 9.80 -2.16 6.75
C LEU A 110 10.73 -1.43 7.74
N HIS A 111 12.02 -1.37 7.44
CA HIS A 111 12.99 -0.59 8.20
C HIS A 111 12.68 0.92 8.12
N ALA A 112 12.29 1.41 6.94
CA ALA A 112 11.90 2.80 6.72
C ALA A 112 10.56 3.12 7.39
N LEU A 113 9.54 2.30 7.18
CA LEU A 113 8.20 2.51 7.73
C LEU A 113 8.19 2.46 9.26
N LYS A 114 9.01 1.60 9.88
CA LYS A 114 9.07 1.45 11.34
C LYS A 114 9.19 2.78 12.06
N ARG A 115 10.06 3.69 11.61
CA ARG A 115 10.24 5.01 12.27
C ARG A 115 8.97 5.83 12.34
N HIS A 116 8.12 5.70 11.32
CA HIS A 116 6.92 6.49 11.18
C HIS A 116 5.71 5.85 11.86
N VAL A 117 5.63 4.52 11.87
CA VAL A 117 4.44 3.82 12.34
C VAL A 117 4.54 3.33 13.78
N GLN A 118 5.75 2.98 14.26
CA GLN A 118 5.93 2.51 15.63
C GLN A 118 5.41 3.51 16.67
N PRO A 119 5.75 4.82 16.61
CA PRO A 119 5.24 5.79 17.58
C PRO A 119 3.71 5.95 17.54
N LEU A 120 3.09 5.69 16.38
CA LEU A 120 1.62 5.75 16.24
C LEU A 120 0.96 4.53 16.88
N LEU A 121 1.54 3.35 16.71
CA LEU A 121 1.04 2.11 17.31
C LEU A 121 1.18 2.13 18.84
N GLU A 122 2.26 2.71 19.37
CA GLU A 122 2.52 2.85 20.81
C GLU A 122 1.51 3.78 21.50
N GLN A 123 0.82 4.65 20.74
CA GLN A 123 -0.19 5.57 21.25
C GLN A 123 -1.61 4.96 21.29
N VAL A 124 -1.81 3.76 20.75
CA VAL A 124 -3.13 3.10 20.79
C VAL A 124 -3.50 2.78 22.24
N ASP A 125 -4.69 3.23 22.65
CA ASP A 125 -5.18 3.03 24.01
C ASP A 125 -5.33 1.54 24.33
N ARG A 126 -5.00 1.17 25.57
CA ARG A 126 -5.13 -0.22 26.06
C ARG A 126 -6.57 -0.72 26.09
N ASP A 127 -7.52 0.18 26.24
CA ASP A 127 -8.95 -0.14 26.24
C ASP A 127 -9.56 -0.17 24.83
N SER A 128 -8.76 0.16 23.81
CA SER A 128 -9.20 0.11 22.42
C SER A 128 -9.41 -1.32 21.93
N ALA A 129 -10.48 -1.53 21.16
CA ALA A 129 -10.77 -2.80 20.52
C ALA A 129 -9.66 -3.30 19.57
N VAL A 130 -8.80 -2.40 19.09
CA VAL A 130 -7.69 -2.72 18.17
C VAL A 130 -6.34 -2.78 18.86
N TYR A 131 -6.29 -2.68 20.21
CA TYR A 131 -5.04 -2.72 20.97
C TYR A 131 -4.25 -4.02 20.73
N GLY A 132 -4.92 -5.16 20.73
CA GLY A 132 -4.27 -6.45 20.44
C GLY A 132 -3.60 -6.49 19.07
N GLU A 133 -4.22 -5.89 18.06
CA GLU A 133 -3.64 -5.78 16.72
C GLU A 133 -2.46 -4.79 16.68
N ALA A 134 -2.55 -3.69 17.43
CA ALA A 134 -1.43 -2.76 17.57
C ALA A 134 -0.21 -3.43 18.21
N LEU A 135 -0.41 -4.23 19.27
CA LEU A 135 0.66 -5.01 19.89
C LEU A 135 1.26 -6.03 18.93
N ARG A 136 0.44 -6.76 18.17
CA ARG A 136 0.91 -7.71 17.16
C ARG A 136 1.79 -7.03 16.12
N MET A 137 1.40 -5.84 15.67
CA MET A 137 2.20 -5.08 14.70
C MET A 137 3.49 -4.53 15.31
N LEU A 138 3.49 -4.12 16.57
CA LEU A 138 4.70 -3.71 17.28
C LEU A 138 5.69 -4.87 17.42
N ASP A 139 5.18 -6.05 17.78
CA ASP A 139 5.98 -7.27 17.87
C ASP A 139 6.58 -7.63 16.49
N PHE A 140 5.78 -7.62 15.44
CA PHE A 140 6.26 -7.79 14.07
C PHE A 140 7.35 -6.78 13.70
N LEU A 141 7.18 -5.50 14.03
CA LEU A 141 8.16 -4.46 13.75
C LEU A 141 9.44 -4.60 14.60
N SER A 142 9.41 -5.37 15.70
CA SER A 142 10.59 -5.59 16.53
C SER A 142 11.73 -6.32 15.79
N PHE A 143 11.41 -7.10 14.77
CA PHE A 143 12.38 -7.79 13.92
C PHE A 143 13.18 -6.86 12.98
N PHE A 144 12.79 -5.60 12.84
CA PHE A 144 13.41 -4.65 11.91
C PHE A 144 14.15 -3.55 12.64
N THR A 145 15.37 -3.24 12.20
CA THR A 145 16.10 -2.06 12.67
C THR A 145 15.57 -0.82 11.95
N PRO A 146 15.23 0.28 12.66
CA PRO A 146 14.73 1.49 12.01
C PRO A 146 15.79 2.15 11.12
N LEU A 147 15.40 2.51 9.89
CA LEU A 147 16.25 3.21 8.93
C LEU A 147 15.93 4.71 8.93
N ALA A 148 16.97 5.55 8.99
CA ALA A 148 16.77 6.99 8.91
C ALA A 148 16.40 7.44 7.49
N ASP A 149 15.47 8.41 7.37
CA ASP A 149 14.97 8.91 6.09
C ASP A 149 16.06 9.48 5.19
N THR A 150 17.16 9.98 5.78
CA THR A 150 18.32 10.49 5.04
C THR A 150 19.01 9.46 4.15
N TYR A 151 18.84 8.18 4.46
CA TYR A 151 19.38 7.07 3.64
C TYR A 151 18.43 6.61 2.53
N ILE A 152 17.21 7.15 2.48
CA ILE A 152 16.20 6.74 1.51
C ILE A 152 16.24 7.69 0.32
N PRO A 153 16.48 7.20 -0.91
CA PRO A 153 16.50 8.04 -2.11
C PRO A 153 15.18 8.82 -2.28
N GLN A 154 15.26 10.05 -2.78
CA GLN A 154 14.08 10.90 -2.97
C GLN A 154 13.11 10.37 -4.05
N ASN A 155 13.62 9.57 -5.00
CA ASN A 155 12.82 8.91 -6.03
C ASN A 155 12.33 7.51 -5.62
N SER A 156 12.53 7.10 -4.37
CA SER A 156 12.03 5.81 -3.88
C SER A 156 10.52 5.81 -3.74
N ILE A 157 9.86 4.70 -4.12
CA ILE A 157 8.42 4.48 -3.92
C ILE A 157 8.01 4.63 -2.44
N VAL A 158 8.88 4.26 -1.50
CA VAL A 158 8.61 4.43 -0.05
C VAL A 158 8.31 5.89 0.31
N ARG A 159 8.84 6.85 -0.43
CA ARG A 159 8.59 8.27 -0.21
C ARG A 159 7.12 8.68 -0.36
N GLU A 160 6.33 7.94 -1.12
CA GLU A 160 4.86 8.13 -1.17
C GLU A 160 4.24 8.05 0.23
N PHE A 161 4.77 7.18 1.09
CA PHE A 161 4.22 6.95 2.44
C PHE A 161 4.84 7.85 3.48
N ILE A 162 6.17 8.01 3.45
CA ILE A 162 6.92 8.76 4.47
C ILE A 162 7.16 10.24 4.13
N GLY A 163 6.93 10.64 2.87
CA GLY A 163 7.14 12.01 2.39
C GLY A 163 8.54 12.30 1.88
N GLY A 164 8.75 13.52 1.36
CA GLY A 164 10.01 13.97 0.80
C GLY A 164 10.38 13.32 -0.52
N SER A 165 9.37 13.04 -1.36
CA SER A 165 9.55 12.60 -2.73
C SER A 165 10.05 13.74 -3.62
N CYS A 166 10.88 13.44 -4.62
CA CYS A 166 11.24 14.40 -5.66
C CYS A 166 10.11 14.58 -6.70
N PHE A 167 9.01 13.86 -6.57
CA PHE A 167 7.83 13.93 -7.42
C PHE A 167 6.64 14.63 -6.76
N ASP A 168 6.78 15.08 -5.51
CA ASP A 168 5.75 15.84 -4.75
C ASP A 168 5.68 17.29 -5.21
#